data_9e34fc4a8ff3f39512f244944cc2235b
#
_entry.id   9e34fc4a8ff3f39512f244944cc2235b
#
_cell.length_a   1.000
_cell.length_b   1.000
_cell.length_c   1.000
_cell.angle_alpha   90.00
_cell.angle_beta   90.00
_cell.angle_gamma   90.00
#
_symmetry.space_group_name_H-M   'P 1'
#
loop_
_entity.id
_entity.type
_entity.pdbx_description
1 polymer ?
#
loop_
_entity_poly.entity_id
_entity_poly.type
_entity_poly.pdbx_seq_one_letter_code
_entity_poly.pdbx_strand_id
1 'polypeptide(L)'
;PPQGQKGDDMLSNHRSFMGPVLAILLAAGGASAAQAQQGSAGIPVASAPADASGDARAPYAWTDLCKRSPAECRVNIGEAERVEMTPKLWKTIVALNSRINREIEAVTDEDHWGVVDRWDLPEDGKGDCEDFALLKRKRLAETGVSRRAMLMTVVIDEENAGHAVLMVRTDRGDFILDNKRNAVLPWNQTGYVYVKRESQMRTGWTSLGGAQTSTVASVR
;
A
#
# COMPACT_ATOMS: atom_id res chain seq x y z
N PRO A 1 -30.73 -54.44 -45.75
CA PRO A 1 -32.04 -54.44 -46.36
C PRO A 1 -33.05 -55.11 -45.42
N PRO A 2 -34.32 -54.95 -45.54
CA PRO A 2 -35.03 -53.79 -46.04
C PRO A 2 -36.26 -53.35 -45.20
N GLN A 3 -36.82 -52.22 -45.59
CA GLN A 3 -38.25 -51.93 -45.80
C GLN A 3 -39.21 -52.12 -44.61
N GLY A 4 -40.18 -51.31 -44.44
CA GLY A 4 -41.26 -50.73 -45.25
C GLY A 4 -42.15 -49.92 -44.26
N GLN A 5 -42.52 -48.79 -44.61
CA GLN A 5 -43.78 -48.42 -45.32
C GLN A 5 -45.07 -48.42 -44.48
N LYS A 6 -45.73 -47.26 -44.59
CA LYS A 6 -47.18 -46.96 -44.69
C LYS A 6 -47.94 -46.94 -43.35
N GLY A 7 -48.86 -46.07 -43.17
CA GLY A 7 -49.62 -45.14 -43.98
C GLY A 7 -50.72 -44.53 -43.17
N ASP A 8 -51.12 -43.36 -43.62
CA ASP A 8 -52.50 -42.87 -43.73
C ASP A 8 -53.44 -43.02 -42.50
N ASP A 9 -54.19 -42.13 -42.09
CA ASP A 9 -55.13 -41.22 -42.69
C ASP A 9 -56.02 -40.55 -41.63
N MET A 10 -56.29 -39.29 -41.86
CA MET A 10 -57.60 -38.63 -41.80
C MET A 10 -58.34 -38.34 -40.48
N LEU A 11 -58.78 -37.12 -40.51
CA LEU A 11 -60.09 -36.53 -40.14
C LEU A 11 -60.16 -35.79 -38.79
N SER A 12 -60.04 -34.47 -38.90
CA SER A 12 -61.10 -33.53 -38.59
C SER A 12 -61.83 -33.68 -37.23
N ASN A 13 -61.62 -32.80 -36.35
CA ASN A 13 -62.78 -32.17 -35.66
C ASN A 13 -62.42 -30.79 -35.03
N HIS A 14 -63.10 -29.78 -35.53
CA HIS A 14 -63.16 -28.45 -34.94
C HIS A 14 -63.85 -28.53 -33.56
N ARG A 15 -63.16 -28.06 -32.54
CA ARG A 15 -63.84 -27.48 -31.37
C ARG A 15 -63.09 -26.25 -30.89
N SER A 16 -63.67 -25.11 -31.19
CA SER A 16 -63.35 -23.83 -30.55
C SER A 16 -63.52 -23.94 -29.04
N PHE A 17 -62.44 -23.71 -28.32
CA PHE A 17 -62.52 -23.33 -26.88
C PHE A 17 -61.81 -21.99 -26.70
N MET A 18 -62.64 -20.98 -26.47
CA MET A 18 -62.20 -19.71 -25.90
C MET A 18 -61.65 -19.98 -24.49
N GLY A 19 -60.35 -19.94 -24.30
CA GLY A 19 -59.72 -19.93 -23.00
C GLY A 19 -59.15 -18.53 -22.72
N PRO A 20 -59.10 -18.12 -21.45
CA PRO A 20 -58.85 -16.74 -21.09
C PRO A 20 -57.39 -16.32 -21.38
N VAL A 21 -57.26 -15.09 -21.87
CA VAL A 21 -55.99 -14.39 -22.07
C VAL A 21 -55.39 -14.13 -20.70
N LEU A 22 -54.36 -14.92 -20.37
CA LEU A 22 -53.53 -14.66 -19.19
C LEU A 22 -52.56 -13.53 -19.52
N ALA A 23 -52.82 -12.35 -19.04
CA ALA A 23 -51.94 -11.21 -19.14
C ALA A 23 -50.68 -11.49 -18.28
N ILE A 24 -49.56 -11.83 -18.91
CA ILE A 24 -48.24 -11.92 -18.25
C ILE A 24 -47.75 -10.49 -18.04
N LEU A 25 -47.89 -9.99 -16.83
CA LEU A 25 -47.19 -8.80 -16.37
C LEU A 25 -45.67 -9.11 -16.31
N LEU A 26 -44.94 -8.66 -17.30
CA LEU A 26 -43.49 -8.58 -17.28
C LEU A 26 -43.09 -7.52 -16.23
N ALA A 27 -42.80 -7.96 -15.00
CA ALA A 27 -42.12 -7.15 -14.03
C ALA A 27 -40.69 -6.92 -14.56
N ALA A 28 -40.45 -5.72 -15.11
CA ALA A 28 -39.12 -5.25 -15.39
C ALA A 28 -38.37 -5.05 -14.06
N GLY A 29 -37.70 -6.11 -13.62
CA GLY A 29 -36.75 -6.03 -12.51
C GLY A 29 -35.59 -5.13 -12.92
N GLY A 30 -35.67 -3.86 -12.50
CA GLY A 30 -34.55 -2.94 -12.59
C GLY A 30 -33.38 -3.49 -11.75
N ALA A 31 -32.40 -4.10 -12.39
CA ALA A 31 -31.12 -4.34 -11.77
C ALA A 31 -30.48 -2.97 -11.48
N SER A 32 -30.63 -2.49 -10.26
CA SER A 32 -29.82 -1.37 -9.74
C SER A 32 -28.38 -1.84 -9.76
N ALA A 33 -27.63 -1.43 -10.77
CA ALA A 33 -26.20 -1.49 -10.73
C ALA A 33 -25.75 -0.61 -9.56
N ALA A 34 -25.37 -1.24 -8.45
CA ALA A 34 -24.65 -0.59 -7.39
C ALA A 34 -23.34 -0.12 -8.00
N GLN A 35 -23.30 1.13 -8.47
CA GLN A 35 -22.07 1.81 -8.78
C GLN A 35 -21.31 1.90 -7.47
N ALA A 36 -20.26 1.07 -7.34
CA ALA A 36 -19.26 1.27 -6.33
C ALA A 36 -18.71 2.68 -6.54
N GLN A 37 -19.21 3.62 -5.74
CA GLN A 37 -18.60 4.93 -5.59
C GLN A 37 -17.17 4.68 -5.09
N GLN A 38 -16.21 4.69 -6.01
CA GLN A 38 -14.82 4.95 -5.66
C GLN A 38 -14.79 6.38 -5.14
N GLY A 39 -15.16 6.53 -3.87
CA GLY A 39 -15.00 7.77 -3.17
C GLY A 39 -13.53 8.12 -3.27
N SER A 40 -13.23 9.25 -3.90
CA SER A 40 -11.93 9.89 -3.74
C SER A 40 -11.79 10.14 -2.23
N ALA A 41 -11.06 9.25 -1.55
CA ALA A 41 -10.80 9.40 -0.13
C ALA A 41 -10.19 10.78 0.05
N GLY A 42 -10.91 11.68 0.69
CA GLY A 42 -10.42 13.01 1.01
C GLY A 42 -9.14 12.88 1.84
N ILE A 43 -8.34 13.93 1.88
CA ILE A 43 -7.17 13.98 2.76
C ILE A 43 -7.67 13.71 4.19
N PRO A 44 -7.09 12.76 4.94
CA PRO A 44 -7.47 12.50 6.32
C PRO A 44 -7.37 13.75 7.20
N VAL A 45 -8.14 13.77 8.29
CA VAL A 45 -8.07 14.85 9.29
C VAL A 45 -6.63 14.96 9.80
N ALA A 46 -6.17 16.19 10.00
CA ALA A 46 -4.83 16.44 10.52
C ALA A 46 -4.64 15.76 11.89
N SER A 47 -3.46 15.18 12.11
CA SER A 47 -3.06 14.57 13.38
C SER A 47 -1.83 15.28 13.95
N ALA A 48 -1.58 15.09 15.25
CA ALA A 48 -0.29 15.51 15.81
C ALA A 48 0.84 14.75 15.12
N PRO A 49 2.01 15.38 14.91
CA PRO A 49 3.17 14.68 14.38
C PRO A 49 3.70 13.65 15.39
N ALA A 50 4.42 12.65 14.89
CA ALA A 50 5.17 11.74 15.74
C ALA A 50 6.38 12.48 16.33
N ASP A 51 6.44 12.57 17.65
CA ASP A 51 7.51 13.26 18.34
C ASP A 51 8.76 12.38 18.50
N ALA A 52 9.92 12.97 18.26
CA ALA A 52 11.20 12.31 18.41
C ALA A 52 11.82 12.65 19.78
N SER A 53 12.34 11.65 20.47
CA SER A 53 12.92 11.77 21.79
C SER A 53 14.37 11.27 21.83
N GLY A 54 15.32 12.14 21.46
CA GLY A 54 16.74 11.81 21.52
C GLY A 54 17.22 10.89 20.39
N ASP A 55 18.46 10.44 20.49
CA ASP A 55 19.12 9.62 19.50
C ASP A 55 18.75 8.14 19.62
N ALA A 56 18.73 7.44 18.49
CA ALA A 56 18.57 6.01 18.43
C ALA A 56 19.67 5.34 17.63
N ARG A 57 19.99 4.09 17.96
CA ARG A 57 20.92 3.30 17.16
C ARG A 57 20.31 2.97 15.82
N ALA A 58 21.05 3.24 14.74
CA ALA A 58 20.66 2.86 13.39
C ALA A 58 20.54 1.33 13.24
N PRO A 59 19.64 0.82 12.37
CA PRO A 59 19.69 -0.56 11.92
C PRO A 59 21.04 -0.89 11.28
N TYR A 60 21.51 -2.11 11.47
CA TYR A 60 22.81 -2.49 10.90
C TYR A 60 22.77 -2.47 9.36
N ALA A 61 21.74 -3.06 8.77
CA ALA A 61 21.58 -3.10 7.33
C ALA A 61 21.40 -1.70 6.70
N TRP A 62 20.72 -0.75 7.38
CA TRP A 62 20.73 0.65 6.95
C TRP A 62 22.13 1.27 6.95
N THR A 63 22.94 0.97 7.98
CA THR A 63 24.33 1.45 8.03
C THR A 63 25.15 0.88 6.87
N ASP A 64 24.90 -0.37 6.50
CA ASP A 64 25.55 -1.00 5.36
C ASP A 64 25.06 -0.42 4.02
N LEU A 65 23.76 -0.18 3.87
CA LEU A 65 23.20 0.59 2.74
C LEU A 65 23.93 1.93 2.57
N CYS A 66 24.14 2.67 3.66
CA CYS A 66 24.80 3.97 3.60
C CYS A 66 26.27 3.90 3.12
N LYS A 67 26.95 2.79 3.36
CA LYS A 67 28.30 2.56 2.82
C LYS A 67 28.27 2.26 1.33
N ARG A 68 27.32 1.44 0.88
CA ARG A 68 27.16 1.06 -0.52
C ARG A 68 26.55 2.18 -1.37
N SER A 69 25.60 2.93 -0.79
CA SER A 69 24.81 3.98 -1.45
C SER A 69 24.69 5.23 -0.57
N PRO A 70 25.76 6.03 -0.38
CA PRO A 70 25.77 7.16 0.55
C PRO A 70 24.69 8.21 0.27
N ALA A 71 24.26 8.33 -0.99
CA ALA A 71 23.21 9.27 -1.39
C ALA A 71 21.86 8.98 -0.71
N GLU A 72 21.57 7.70 -0.44
CA GLU A 72 20.33 7.27 0.20
C GLU A 72 20.24 7.67 1.68
N CYS A 73 21.36 8.01 2.32
CA CYS A 73 21.41 8.37 3.73
C CYS A 73 21.72 9.85 3.99
N ARG A 74 21.99 10.60 2.91
CA ARG A 74 22.39 12.01 3.06
C ARG A 74 21.18 12.86 3.46
N VAL A 75 21.37 13.69 4.46
CA VAL A 75 20.40 14.72 4.89
C VAL A 75 20.81 16.05 4.29
N ASN A 76 19.91 16.66 3.52
CA ASN A 76 20.06 18.03 3.05
C ASN A 76 19.22 18.96 3.91
N ILE A 77 19.86 19.68 4.83
CA ILE A 77 19.17 20.60 5.76
C ILE A 77 18.54 21.82 5.07
N GLY A 78 18.89 22.09 3.81
CA GLY A 78 18.26 23.13 2.99
C GLY A 78 16.89 22.73 2.44
N GLU A 79 16.55 21.43 2.47
CA GLU A 79 15.23 20.97 2.07
C GLU A 79 14.19 21.15 3.19
N ALA A 80 12.91 21.20 2.81
CA ALA A 80 11.82 21.32 3.77
C ALA A 80 11.70 20.08 4.66
N GLU A 81 11.53 20.28 5.98
CA GLU A 81 11.30 19.19 6.95
C GLU A 81 9.89 18.59 6.83
N ARG A 82 8.95 19.36 6.31
CA ARG A 82 7.56 18.99 6.10
C ARG A 82 7.12 19.50 4.75
N VAL A 83 6.22 18.77 4.11
CA VAL A 83 5.61 19.18 2.86
C VAL A 83 4.16 19.62 3.09
N GLU A 84 3.67 20.57 2.29
CA GLU A 84 2.28 20.94 2.28
C GLU A 84 1.44 19.81 1.65
N MET A 85 0.47 19.29 2.37
CA MET A 85 -0.41 18.22 1.90
C MET A 85 -1.53 18.80 1.03
N THR A 86 -1.22 19.05 -0.22
CA THR A 86 -2.21 19.44 -1.23
C THR A 86 -3.03 18.24 -1.71
N PRO A 87 -4.25 18.45 -2.27
CA PRO A 87 -5.01 17.37 -2.91
C PRO A 87 -4.25 16.63 -4.02
N LYS A 88 -3.38 17.34 -4.74
CA LYS A 88 -2.51 16.75 -5.78
C LYS A 88 -1.48 15.82 -5.13
N LEU A 89 -0.78 16.28 -4.10
CA LEU A 89 0.21 15.47 -3.41
C LEU A 89 -0.44 14.24 -2.77
N TRP A 90 -1.58 14.40 -2.12
CA TRP A 90 -2.33 13.28 -1.54
C TRP A 90 -2.62 12.19 -2.58
N LYS A 91 -3.18 12.57 -3.74
CA LYS A 91 -3.45 11.62 -4.83
C LYS A 91 -2.17 10.94 -5.31
N THR A 92 -1.06 11.69 -5.42
CA THR A 92 0.24 11.14 -5.83
C THR A 92 0.74 10.09 -4.84
N ILE A 93 0.72 10.39 -3.55
CA ILE A 93 1.19 9.48 -2.48
C ILE A 93 0.35 8.19 -2.46
N VAL A 94 -0.99 8.31 -2.48
CA VAL A 94 -1.89 7.16 -2.45
C VAL A 94 -1.71 6.27 -3.69
N ALA A 95 -1.67 6.89 -4.87
CA ALA A 95 -1.50 6.15 -6.12
C ALA A 95 -0.13 5.46 -6.18
N LEU A 96 0.93 6.14 -5.73
CA LEU A 96 2.28 5.59 -5.72
C LEU A 96 2.41 4.43 -4.74
N ASN A 97 1.89 4.57 -3.51
CA ASN A 97 1.90 3.49 -2.53
C ASN A 97 1.26 2.23 -3.09
N SER A 98 0.02 2.35 -3.57
CA SER A 98 -0.73 1.23 -4.15
C SER A 98 -0.07 0.64 -5.40
N ARG A 99 0.58 1.47 -6.24
CA ARG A 99 1.28 1.01 -7.44
C ARG A 99 2.50 0.17 -7.08
N ILE A 100 3.38 0.68 -6.22
CA ILE A 100 4.61 -0.04 -5.82
C ILE A 100 4.27 -1.33 -5.11
N ASN A 101 3.23 -1.34 -4.25
CA ASN A 101 2.78 -2.57 -3.59
C ASN A 101 2.31 -3.67 -4.56
N ARG A 102 1.92 -3.31 -5.79
CA ARG A 102 1.54 -4.29 -6.83
C ARG A 102 2.67 -4.65 -7.77
N GLU A 103 3.63 -3.75 -7.97
CA GLU A 103 4.72 -3.92 -8.94
C GLU A 103 5.87 -4.75 -8.38
N ILE A 104 6.11 -4.71 -7.07
CA ILE A 104 7.21 -5.43 -6.42
C ILE A 104 6.68 -6.73 -5.83
N GLU A 105 7.39 -7.82 -6.12
CA GLU A 105 7.19 -9.12 -5.48
C GLU A 105 7.77 -9.09 -4.07
N ALA A 106 6.94 -9.41 -3.06
CA ALA A 106 7.40 -9.46 -1.68
C ALA A 106 8.21 -10.74 -1.43
N VAL A 107 9.49 -10.60 -1.21
CA VAL A 107 10.44 -11.69 -0.95
C VAL A 107 11.33 -11.26 0.21
N THR A 108 11.54 -12.14 1.18
CA THR A 108 12.45 -11.85 2.31
C THR A 108 13.90 -11.81 1.84
N ASP A 109 14.75 -11.07 2.53
CA ASP A 109 16.18 -11.05 2.27
C ASP A 109 16.85 -12.43 2.35
N GLU A 110 16.35 -13.27 3.25
CA GLU A 110 16.84 -14.64 3.38
C GLU A 110 16.57 -15.47 2.11
N ASP A 111 15.35 -15.35 1.57
CA ASP A 111 14.95 -16.05 0.33
C ASP A 111 15.58 -15.43 -0.93
N HIS A 112 15.86 -14.11 -0.91
CA HIS A 112 16.36 -13.36 -2.04
C HIS A 112 17.90 -13.39 -2.13
N TRP A 113 18.56 -13.13 -0.99
CA TRP A 113 20.01 -12.92 -0.92
C TRP A 113 20.73 -13.90 -0.01
N GLY A 114 20.02 -14.75 0.75
CA GLY A 114 20.60 -15.65 1.74
C GLY A 114 21.17 -14.94 2.97
N VAL A 115 20.68 -13.74 3.28
CA VAL A 115 21.08 -12.92 4.44
C VAL A 115 19.84 -12.49 5.23
N VAL A 116 20.02 -12.15 6.51
CA VAL A 116 18.89 -11.88 7.42
C VAL A 116 18.24 -10.51 7.18
N ASP A 117 19.03 -9.50 6.79
CA ASP A 117 18.55 -8.09 6.69
C ASP A 117 19.49 -7.32 5.77
N ARG A 118 19.01 -6.85 4.61
CA ARG A 118 19.77 -6.13 3.60
C ARG A 118 18.91 -5.09 2.89
N TRP A 119 19.10 -3.86 3.20
CA TRP A 119 18.40 -2.74 2.60
C TRP A 119 18.94 -2.39 1.22
N ASP A 120 18.11 -2.52 0.21
CA ASP A 120 18.45 -2.20 -1.19
C ASP A 120 17.28 -1.54 -1.93
N LEU A 121 17.56 -0.96 -3.09
CA LEU A 121 16.51 -0.61 -4.04
C LEU A 121 16.14 -1.88 -4.83
N PRO A 122 14.86 -2.25 -4.92
CA PRO A 122 14.41 -3.48 -5.58
C PRO A 122 14.44 -3.32 -7.11
N GLU A 123 15.65 -3.28 -7.69
CA GLU A 123 15.86 -3.03 -9.13
C GLU A 123 15.44 -4.22 -9.99
N ASP A 124 15.44 -5.42 -9.44
CA ASP A 124 14.97 -6.65 -10.08
C ASP A 124 13.46 -6.93 -9.85
N GLY A 125 12.77 -6.02 -9.14
CA GLY A 125 11.35 -6.13 -8.85
C GLY A 125 11.01 -7.01 -7.65
N LYS A 126 11.99 -7.34 -6.79
CA LYS A 126 11.81 -8.14 -5.56
C LYS A 126 12.38 -7.42 -4.36
N GLY A 127 11.78 -7.63 -3.20
CA GLY A 127 12.28 -7.07 -1.95
C GLY A 127 11.30 -7.21 -0.80
N ASP A 128 11.70 -6.78 0.39
CA ASP A 128 10.84 -6.77 1.55
C ASP A 128 10.49 -5.36 2.05
N CYS A 129 10.12 -5.18 3.31
CA CYS A 129 9.45 -3.97 3.76
C CYS A 129 10.27 -2.68 3.55
N GLU A 130 11.57 -2.71 3.83
CA GLU A 130 12.43 -1.56 3.69
C GLU A 130 12.74 -1.22 2.23
N ASP A 131 12.85 -2.22 1.37
CA ASP A 131 13.09 -2.04 -0.07
C ASP A 131 11.90 -1.34 -0.72
N PHE A 132 10.68 -1.76 -0.36
CA PHE A 132 9.47 -1.04 -0.76
C PHE A 132 9.48 0.41 -0.28
N ALA A 133 9.86 0.65 0.97
CA ALA A 133 9.90 1.99 1.54
C ALA A 133 10.97 2.86 0.87
N LEU A 134 12.15 2.32 0.58
CA LEU A 134 13.23 2.97 -0.17
C LEU A 134 12.77 3.35 -1.58
N LEU A 135 12.13 2.43 -2.29
CA LEU A 135 11.63 2.69 -3.64
C LEU A 135 10.53 3.76 -3.63
N LYS A 136 9.58 3.70 -2.70
CA LYS A 136 8.55 4.73 -2.54
C LYS A 136 9.16 6.11 -2.30
N ARG A 137 10.16 6.21 -1.43
CA ARG A 137 10.92 7.43 -1.17
C ARG A 137 11.59 7.98 -2.42
N LYS A 138 12.31 7.13 -3.16
CA LYS A 138 12.97 7.50 -4.41
C LYS A 138 11.96 8.04 -5.42
N ARG A 139 10.86 7.33 -5.64
CA ARG A 139 9.83 7.74 -6.61
C ARG A 139 9.12 9.04 -6.22
N LEU A 140 8.87 9.26 -4.93
CA LEU A 140 8.29 10.53 -4.45
C LEU A 140 9.28 11.68 -4.60
N ALA A 141 10.56 11.48 -4.31
CA ALA A 141 11.60 12.48 -4.52
C ALA A 141 11.70 12.91 -5.99
N GLU A 142 11.58 11.98 -6.93
CA GLU A 142 11.52 12.24 -8.37
C GLU A 142 10.33 13.13 -8.77
N THR A 143 9.25 13.16 -7.98
CA THR A 143 8.11 14.07 -8.18
C THR A 143 8.28 15.44 -7.52
N GLY A 144 9.42 15.68 -6.85
CA GLY A 144 9.74 16.93 -6.17
C GLY A 144 9.35 16.97 -4.69
N VAL A 145 8.95 15.85 -4.10
CA VAL A 145 8.74 15.76 -2.64
C VAL A 145 10.09 15.82 -1.94
N SER A 146 10.21 16.70 -0.93
CA SER A 146 11.44 16.86 -0.15
C SER A 146 11.89 15.53 0.44
N ARG A 147 13.14 15.12 0.13
CA ARG A 147 13.75 13.93 0.69
C ARG A 147 13.83 14.00 2.22
N ARG A 148 14.07 15.20 2.77
CA ARG A 148 14.14 15.47 4.20
C ARG A 148 12.81 15.25 4.92
N ALA A 149 11.68 15.37 4.22
CA ALA A 149 10.35 15.09 4.76
C ALA A 149 9.95 13.61 4.71
N MET A 150 10.78 12.74 4.12
CA MET A 150 10.50 11.33 3.90
C MET A 150 11.50 10.46 4.67
N LEU A 151 11.04 9.80 5.72
CA LEU A 151 11.91 9.14 6.70
C LEU A 151 11.63 7.65 6.75
N MET A 152 12.68 6.85 6.57
CA MET A 152 12.62 5.44 6.91
C MET A 152 12.31 5.30 8.39
N THR A 153 11.32 4.49 8.70
CA THR A 153 10.78 4.37 10.06
C THR A 153 10.62 2.90 10.43
N VAL A 154 11.13 2.56 11.61
CA VAL A 154 11.05 1.22 12.18
C VAL A 154 9.92 1.19 13.18
N VAL A 155 9.07 0.20 13.04
CA VAL A 155 7.92 -0.06 13.90
C VAL A 155 7.89 -1.51 14.35
N ILE A 156 7.08 -1.80 15.35
CA ILE A 156 6.57 -3.13 15.66
C ILE A 156 5.13 -3.15 15.14
N ASP A 157 4.81 -4.12 14.32
CA ASP A 157 3.48 -4.27 13.72
C ASP A 157 2.48 -4.98 14.64
N GLU A 158 1.28 -5.25 14.15
CA GLU A 158 0.21 -5.89 14.93
C GLU A 158 0.51 -7.36 15.28
N GLU A 159 1.47 -7.98 14.57
CA GLU A 159 1.93 -9.37 14.82
C GLU A 159 3.12 -9.41 15.77
N ASN A 160 3.50 -8.27 16.35
CA ASN A 160 4.71 -8.07 17.16
C ASN A 160 6.02 -8.34 16.40
N ALA A 161 6.00 -8.23 15.10
CA ALA A 161 7.19 -8.33 14.25
C ALA A 161 7.82 -6.95 13.99
N GLY A 162 9.15 -6.94 13.81
CA GLY A 162 9.84 -5.75 13.33
C GLY A 162 9.42 -5.46 11.90
N HIS A 163 9.18 -4.16 11.58
CA HIS A 163 8.72 -3.76 10.28
C HIS A 163 9.26 -2.37 9.91
N ALA A 164 9.51 -2.13 8.64
CA ALA A 164 9.96 -0.85 8.12
C ALA A 164 8.90 -0.23 7.20
N VAL A 165 8.66 1.07 7.40
CA VAL A 165 7.69 1.84 6.61
C VAL A 165 8.28 3.19 6.22
N LEU A 166 7.71 3.81 5.19
CA LEU A 166 8.04 5.20 4.84
C LEU A 166 7.09 6.16 5.56
N MET A 167 7.64 7.03 6.40
CA MET A 167 6.91 8.14 7.00
C MET A 167 7.10 9.40 6.17
N VAL A 168 6.00 10.02 5.74
CA VAL A 168 5.99 11.31 5.05
C VAL A 168 5.48 12.39 6.01
N ARG A 169 6.35 13.34 6.34
CA ARG A 169 6.04 14.45 7.24
C ARG A 169 5.36 15.59 6.49
N THR A 170 4.23 16.03 7.00
CA THR A 170 3.43 17.07 6.35
C THR A 170 2.96 18.14 7.35
N ASP A 171 2.40 19.23 6.84
CA ASP A 171 1.70 20.25 7.64
C ASP A 171 0.42 19.71 8.32
N ARG A 172 -0.08 18.53 7.89
CA ARG A 172 -1.25 17.87 8.44
C ARG A 172 -0.94 16.66 9.33
N GLY A 173 0.32 16.51 9.76
CA GLY A 173 0.82 15.36 10.51
C GLY A 173 1.64 14.42 9.65
N ASP A 174 1.99 13.28 10.21
CA ASP A 174 2.86 12.30 9.57
C ASP A 174 2.03 11.14 9.00
N PHE A 175 2.25 10.80 7.72
CA PHE A 175 1.52 9.75 7.00
C PHE A 175 2.44 8.59 6.68
N ILE A 176 1.88 7.38 6.71
CA ILE A 176 2.63 6.13 6.54
C ILE A 176 2.28 5.49 5.19
N LEU A 177 3.30 5.19 4.42
CA LEU A 177 3.26 4.36 3.22
C LEU A 177 3.86 3.01 3.57
N ASP A 178 3.08 1.96 3.38
CA ASP A 178 3.34 0.62 3.87
C ASP A 178 3.13 -0.41 2.75
N ASN A 179 3.99 -1.45 2.68
CA ASN A 179 3.82 -2.53 1.71
C ASN A 179 2.70 -3.51 2.12
N LYS A 180 2.39 -3.63 3.40
CA LYS A 180 1.28 -4.46 3.91
C LYS A 180 -0.10 -3.87 3.60
N ARG A 181 -0.19 -2.56 3.27
CA ARG A 181 -1.46 -1.84 3.07
C ARG A 181 -1.39 -0.87 1.89
N ASN A 182 -2.43 -0.90 1.06
CA ASN A 182 -2.58 0.11 0.01
C ASN A 182 -3.06 1.47 0.56
N ALA A 183 -3.76 1.47 1.69
CA ALA A 183 -4.21 2.69 2.34
C ALA A 183 -3.03 3.44 2.96
N VAL A 184 -2.93 4.74 2.68
CA VAL A 184 -2.02 5.65 3.36
C VAL A 184 -2.74 6.18 4.59
N LEU A 185 -2.19 5.95 5.77
CA LEU A 185 -2.81 6.29 7.05
C LEU A 185 -1.99 7.31 7.82
N PRO A 186 -2.63 8.17 8.65
CA PRO A 186 -1.92 8.87 9.70
C PRO A 186 -1.18 7.88 10.60
N TRP A 187 0.03 8.24 11.07
CA TRP A 187 0.87 7.36 11.85
C TRP A 187 0.17 6.75 13.09
N ASN A 188 -0.65 7.53 13.77
CA ASN A 188 -1.38 7.12 14.97
C ASN A 188 -2.65 6.26 14.69
N GLN A 189 -2.92 5.94 13.42
CA GLN A 189 -4.04 5.10 12.99
C GLN A 189 -3.59 3.78 12.37
N THR A 190 -2.30 3.49 12.39
CA THR A 190 -1.75 2.24 11.81
C THR A 190 -1.88 1.04 12.75
N GLY A 191 -2.00 1.26 14.05
CA GLY A 191 -1.94 0.20 15.06
C GLY A 191 -0.51 -0.21 15.45
N TYR A 192 0.51 0.44 14.88
CA TYR A 192 1.92 0.10 15.09
C TYR A 192 2.51 0.78 16.34
N VAL A 193 3.51 0.14 16.92
CA VAL A 193 4.39 0.75 17.93
C VAL A 193 5.60 1.34 17.24
N TYR A 194 5.74 2.65 17.28
CA TYR A 194 6.81 3.39 16.61
C TYR A 194 8.09 3.40 17.43
N VAL A 195 9.14 2.79 16.92
CA VAL A 195 10.40 2.58 17.65
C VAL A 195 11.39 3.73 17.37
N LYS A 196 11.70 3.96 16.10
CA LYS A 196 12.71 4.92 15.64
C LYS A 196 12.50 5.30 14.20
N ARG A 197 13.05 6.44 13.79
CA ARG A 197 13.09 6.88 12.40
C ARG A 197 14.39 7.57 12.05
N GLU A 198 14.67 7.79 10.78
CA GLU A 198 15.78 8.63 10.34
C GLU A 198 15.68 10.04 10.94
N SER A 199 16.84 10.64 11.25
CA SER A 199 16.92 12.03 11.69
C SER A 199 16.79 12.99 10.50
N GLN A 200 16.09 14.11 10.69
CA GLN A 200 16.02 15.18 9.71
C GLN A 200 17.17 16.18 9.80
N MET A 201 17.98 16.09 10.86
CA MET A 201 19.04 17.05 11.15
C MET A 201 20.42 16.56 10.74
N ARG A 202 20.63 15.26 10.68
CA ARG A 202 21.91 14.61 10.39
C ARG A 202 21.70 13.19 9.93
N THR A 203 22.69 12.61 9.29
CA THR A 203 22.71 11.17 9.00
C THR A 203 22.69 10.41 10.33
N GLY A 204 21.67 9.61 10.55
CA GLY A 204 21.43 8.85 11.78
C GLY A 204 19.95 8.71 12.10
N TRP A 205 19.66 8.25 13.30
CA TRP A 205 18.31 7.87 13.74
C TRP A 205 17.93 8.56 15.04
N THR A 206 16.62 8.72 15.23
CA THR A 206 16.02 9.29 16.44
C THR A 206 14.94 8.37 16.98
N SER A 207 14.79 8.31 18.30
CA SER A 207 13.79 7.48 18.98
C SER A 207 12.39 8.08 18.86
N LEU A 208 11.38 7.21 18.73
CA LEU A 208 9.96 7.57 18.79
C LEU A 208 9.27 7.05 20.06
N GLY A 209 10.06 6.58 21.05
CA GLY A 209 9.56 6.19 22.37
C GLY A 209 9.05 4.74 22.47
N GLY A 210 8.92 4.01 21.40
CA GLY A 210 8.58 2.58 21.42
C GLY A 210 9.72 1.72 21.95
N ALA A 211 9.43 0.44 22.23
CA ALA A 211 10.41 -0.51 22.77
C ALA A 211 11.65 -0.60 21.87
N GLN A 212 12.82 -0.58 22.49
CA GLN A 212 14.09 -0.78 21.79
C GLN A 212 14.19 -2.24 21.36
N THR A 213 14.00 -2.51 20.08
CA THR A 213 14.36 -3.83 19.52
C THR A 213 15.74 -3.74 18.90
N SER A 214 16.59 -4.71 19.21
CA SER A 214 17.93 -4.82 18.64
C SER A 214 17.95 -5.34 17.20
N THR A 215 16.82 -5.88 16.75
CA THR A 215 16.69 -6.51 15.42
C THR A 215 15.53 -5.87 14.68
N VAL A 216 15.80 -5.33 13.51
CA VAL A 216 14.78 -4.84 12.59
C VAL A 216 14.64 -5.86 11.50
N ALA A 217 13.39 -6.14 11.21
CA ALA A 217 12.90 -6.86 10.07
C ALA A 217 13.50 -8.26 9.81
N SER A 218 12.84 -9.24 10.29
CA SER A 218 12.54 -10.44 9.51
C SER A 218 11.06 -10.36 9.22
N VAL A 219 10.69 -9.94 8.05
CA VAL A 219 9.30 -10.03 7.62
C VAL A 219 9.08 -11.41 7.07
N ARG A 220 8.13 -12.12 7.64
CA ARG A 220 7.55 -13.32 7.06
C ARG A 220 6.43 -12.95 6.10
#